data_d28d5b05a35fe09d7c6a197069c7786a
#
_entry.id   d28d5b05a35fe09d7c6a197069c7786a
#
_cell.length_a   1.000
_cell.length_b   1.000
_cell.length_c   1.000
_cell.angle_alpha   90.00
_cell.angle_beta   90.00
_cell.angle_gamma   90.00
#
_symmetry.space_group_name_H-M   'P 1'
#
loop_
_entity.id
_entity.type
_entity.pdbx_description
1 polymer ?
#
loop_
_entity_poly.entity_id
_entity_poly.type
_entity_poly.pdbx_seq_one_letter_code
_entity_poly.pdbx_strand_id
1 'polypeptide(L)'
;MERKNKGSLSDSKYDKIMCGLNIWIGYYRANPVRFLIDYYGMEWIRPFQQVLITFMFRFNNFMTIASRGMGKSMIVAAFLCAYCTLYPGVKVCIAAGQRGQSINVLLKIVEEFMPQSPNLRNEILKTNTSPSEGFIYWKNGSVIKVVTARDSARSARANIIIMDE
;
A
#
# COMPACT_ATOMS: atom_id res chain seq x y z
N MET A 1 12.94 -46.94 -4.43
CA MET A 1 11.67 -46.29 -3.99
C MET A 1 11.75 -44.82 -4.33
N GLU A 2 11.34 -44.45 -5.56
CA GLU A 2 11.42 -43.09 -6.08
C GLU A 2 10.25 -42.26 -5.49
N ARG A 3 10.59 -41.17 -4.80
CA ARG A 3 9.61 -40.18 -4.39
C ARG A 3 9.12 -39.43 -5.63
N LYS A 4 7.92 -39.72 -6.11
CA LYS A 4 7.22 -38.93 -7.11
C LYS A 4 7.06 -37.51 -6.59
N ASN A 5 7.75 -36.55 -7.20
CA ASN A 5 7.61 -35.13 -6.98
C ASN A 5 6.22 -34.69 -7.49
N LYS A 6 5.25 -34.57 -6.59
CA LYS A 6 3.94 -34.02 -6.91
C LYS A 6 4.06 -32.49 -6.98
N GLY A 7 3.90 -31.92 -8.17
CA GLY A 7 3.51 -30.53 -8.31
C GLY A 7 4.43 -29.56 -9.04
N SER A 8 5.24 -29.96 -10.00
CA SER A 8 5.76 -29.00 -10.98
C SER A 8 4.69 -28.80 -12.07
N LEU A 9 4.11 -27.60 -12.13
CA LEU A 9 3.42 -27.13 -13.33
C LEU A 9 4.39 -27.30 -14.51
N SER A 10 3.93 -27.82 -15.66
CA SER A 10 4.79 -27.88 -16.85
C SER A 10 5.30 -26.46 -17.14
N ASP A 11 6.56 -26.30 -17.51
CA ASP A 11 7.21 -25.00 -17.75
C ASP A 11 6.36 -24.09 -18.63
N SER A 12 5.73 -24.62 -19.67
CA SER A 12 4.81 -23.90 -20.55
C SER A 12 3.56 -23.32 -19.83
N LYS A 13 3.03 -24.01 -18.81
CA LYS A 13 1.87 -23.54 -18.05
C LYS A 13 2.27 -22.45 -17.05
N TYR A 14 3.42 -22.61 -16.43
CA TYR A 14 4.01 -21.62 -15.54
C TYR A 14 4.29 -20.32 -16.29
N ASP A 15 4.92 -20.39 -17.47
CA ASP A 15 5.25 -19.21 -18.29
C ASP A 15 4.00 -18.44 -18.73
N LYS A 16 2.92 -19.14 -19.08
CA LYS A 16 1.64 -18.50 -19.43
C LYS A 16 1.03 -17.76 -18.24
N ILE A 17 1.08 -18.35 -17.04
CA ILE A 17 0.58 -17.72 -15.82
C ILE A 17 1.42 -16.49 -15.50
N MET A 18 2.74 -16.57 -15.57
CA MET A 18 3.64 -15.44 -15.29
C MET A 18 3.48 -14.32 -16.33
N CYS A 19 3.29 -14.65 -17.59
CA CYS A 19 2.99 -13.66 -18.63
C CYS A 19 1.67 -12.92 -18.34
N GLY A 20 0.62 -13.66 -18.03
CA GLY A 20 -0.68 -13.07 -17.65
C GLY A 20 -0.60 -12.19 -16.42
N LEU A 21 0.14 -12.63 -15.39
CA LEU A 21 0.35 -11.86 -14.16
C LEU A 21 1.11 -10.54 -14.43
N ASN A 22 2.15 -10.59 -15.28
CA ASN A 22 2.92 -9.41 -15.66
C ASN A 22 2.06 -8.39 -16.43
N ILE A 23 1.21 -8.84 -17.33
CA ILE A 23 0.26 -7.98 -18.05
C ILE A 23 -0.72 -7.35 -17.06
N TRP A 24 -1.28 -8.14 -16.14
CA TRP A 24 -2.20 -7.68 -15.10
C TRP A 24 -1.56 -6.61 -14.20
N ILE A 25 -0.37 -6.88 -13.66
CA ILE A 25 0.38 -5.94 -12.84
C ILE A 25 0.70 -4.66 -13.63
N GLY A 26 1.16 -4.78 -14.87
CA GLY A 26 1.48 -3.64 -15.74
C GLY A 26 0.27 -2.74 -15.97
N TYR A 27 -0.89 -3.33 -16.25
CA TYR A 27 -2.13 -2.59 -16.42
C TYR A 27 -2.52 -1.79 -15.18
N TYR A 28 -2.49 -2.41 -13.99
CA TYR A 28 -2.89 -1.74 -12.76
C TYR A 28 -1.84 -0.75 -12.22
N ARG A 29 -0.57 -0.94 -12.51
CA ARG A 29 0.47 0.08 -12.25
C ARG A 29 0.24 1.36 -13.07
N ALA A 30 -0.25 1.21 -14.28
CA ALA A 30 -0.66 2.35 -15.12
C ALA A 30 -2.00 2.96 -14.70
N ASN A 31 -2.87 2.16 -14.06
CA ASN A 31 -4.23 2.54 -13.66
C ASN A 31 -4.50 2.24 -12.17
N PRO A 32 -3.80 2.90 -11.22
CA PRO A 32 -3.85 2.54 -9.81
C PRO A 32 -5.23 2.76 -9.15
N VAL A 33 -5.98 3.74 -9.62
CA VAL A 33 -7.36 3.96 -9.15
C VAL A 33 -8.26 2.80 -9.54
N ARG A 34 -8.08 2.28 -10.76
CA ARG A 34 -8.83 1.11 -11.21
C ARG A 34 -8.52 -0.12 -10.37
N PHE A 35 -7.26 -0.29 -9.96
CA PHE A 35 -6.87 -1.34 -9.01
C PHE A 35 -7.61 -1.23 -7.67
N LEU A 36 -7.71 -0.03 -7.12
CA LEU A 36 -8.43 0.20 -5.85
C LEU A 36 -9.91 -0.15 -5.96
N ILE A 37 -10.53 0.18 -7.08
CA ILE A 37 -11.96 -0.11 -7.33
C ILE A 37 -12.15 -1.61 -7.60
N ASP A 38 -11.44 -2.18 -8.57
CA ASP A 38 -11.69 -3.53 -9.06
C ASP A 38 -11.22 -4.60 -8.08
N TYR A 39 -10.07 -4.39 -7.41
CA TYR A 39 -9.47 -5.38 -6.53
C TYR A 39 -9.85 -5.21 -5.06
N TYR A 40 -9.95 -3.96 -4.59
CA TYR A 40 -10.29 -3.66 -3.20
C TYR A 40 -11.73 -3.22 -2.97
N GLY A 41 -12.51 -2.95 -4.03
CA GLY A 41 -13.90 -2.51 -3.91
C GLY A 41 -14.07 -1.09 -3.38
N MET A 42 -13.06 -0.23 -3.56
CA MET A 42 -13.08 1.15 -3.04
C MET A 42 -13.83 2.11 -3.97
N GLU A 43 -15.13 1.87 -4.19
CA GLU A 43 -15.99 2.70 -5.06
C GLU A 43 -16.27 4.11 -4.51
N TRP A 44 -16.04 4.32 -3.22
CA TRP A 44 -16.26 5.59 -2.52
C TRP A 44 -15.27 6.69 -2.91
N ILE A 45 -14.20 6.37 -3.65
CA ILE A 45 -13.15 7.33 -4.02
C ILE A 45 -13.70 8.36 -5.00
N ARG A 46 -13.77 9.62 -4.56
CA ARG A 46 -14.32 10.73 -5.36
C ARG A 46 -13.39 11.10 -6.51
N PRO A 47 -13.92 11.70 -7.61
CA PRO A 47 -13.12 12.02 -8.80
C PRO A 47 -11.84 12.81 -8.51
N PHE A 48 -11.90 13.84 -7.67
CA PHE A 48 -10.71 14.61 -7.31
C PHE A 48 -9.66 13.78 -6.54
N GLN A 49 -10.09 12.84 -5.69
CA GLN A 49 -9.20 11.91 -4.98
C GLN A 49 -8.53 10.94 -5.94
N GLN A 50 -9.24 10.49 -6.97
CA GLN A 50 -8.70 9.64 -8.04
C GLN A 50 -7.55 10.35 -8.77
N VAL A 51 -7.70 11.63 -9.06
CA VAL A 51 -6.65 12.45 -9.67
C VAL A 51 -5.43 12.55 -8.76
N LEU A 52 -5.62 12.82 -7.46
CA LEU A 52 -4.53 12.91 -6.49
C LEU A 52 -3.78 11.58 -6.35
N ILE A 53 -4.50 10.47 -6.23
CA ILE A 53 -3.88 9.13 -6.17
C ILE A 53 -3.07 8.87 -7.43
N THR A 54 -3.60 9.20 -8.61
CA THR A 54 -2.90 9.03 -9.89
C THR A 54 -1.60 9.85 -9.91
N PHE A 55 -1.62 11.08 -9.41
CA PHE A 55 -0.43 11.93 -9.33
C PHE A 55 0.62 11.36 -8.35
N MET A 56 0.20 10.83 -7.20
CA MET A 56 1.10 10.18 -6.25
C MET A 56 1.81 8.95 -6.85
N PHE A 57 1.20 8.27 -7.82
CA PHE A 57 1.86 7.17 -8.55
C PHE A 57 2.80 7.65 -9.66
N ARG A 58 2.59 8.86 -10.21
CA ARG A 58 3.31 9.36 -11.37
C ARG A 58 4.50 10.25 -11.01
N PHE A 59 4.44 10.97 -9.89
CA PHE A 59 5.45 11.93 -9.52
C PHE A 59 6.27 11.45 -8.32
N ASN A 60 7.59 11.52 -8.43
CA ASN A 60 8.52 11.14 -7.36
C ASN A 60 8.42 12.07 -6.14
N ASN A 61 8.08 13.33 -6.37
CA ASN A 61 7.84 14.33 -5.33
C ASN A 61 6.45 14.91 -5.54
N PHE A 62 5.61 14.77 -4.54
CA PHE A 62 4.23 15.25 -4.57
C PHE A 62 3.90 15.95 -3.25
N MET A 63 3.41 17.17 -3.36
CA MET A 63 2.94 17.96 -2.23
C MET A 63 1.50 18.38 -2.48
N THR A 64 0.64 18.19 -1.49
CA THR A 64 -0.75 18.64 -1.57
C THR A 64 -1.12 19.45 -0.34
N ILE A 65 -1.74 20.59 -0.57
CA ILE A 65 -2.31 21.42 0.47
C ILE A 65 -3.82 21.31 0.35
N ALA A 66 -4.47 20.84 1.40
CA ALA A 66 -5.91 20.64 1.41
C ALA A 66 -6.50 21.00 2.78
N SER A 67 -7.70 21.53 2.79
CA SER A 67 -8.44 21.88 4.01
C SER A 67 -8.81 20.64 4.85
N ARG A 68 -9.24 20.87 6.08
CA ARG A 68 -9.79 19.79 6.92
C ARG A 68 -11.04 19.19 6.25
N GLY A 69 -11.23 17.87 6.39
CA GLY A 69 -12.39 17.17 5.83
C GLY A 69 -12.23 16.72 4.36
N MET A 70 -11.17 17.10 3.65
CA MET A 70 -10.91 16.67 2.26
C MET A 70 -10.48 15.20 2.12
N GLY A 71 -10.30 14.48 3.24
CA GLY A 71 -9.93 13.08 3.23
C GLY A 71 -8.44 12.82 2.94
N LYS A 72 -7.53 13.74 3.33
CA LYS A 72 -6.07 13.58 3.12
C LYS A 72 -5.56 12.20 3.55
N SER A 73 -5.79 11.84 4.80
CA SER A 73 -5.32 10.54 5.35
C SER A 73 -5.97 9.34 4.65
N MET A 74 -7.22 9.47 4.18
CA MET A 74 -7.91 8.44 3.37
C MET A 74 -7.22 8.24 2.02
N ILE A 75 -6.88 9.34 1.33
CA ILE A 75 -6.18 9.29 0.03
C ILE A 75 -4.81 8.64 0.18
N VAL A 76 -4.05 9.06 1.21
CA VAL A 76 -2.73 8.49 1.53
C VAL A 76 -2.84 7.01 1.86
N ALA A 77 -3.81 6.61 2.68
CA ALA A 77 -4.05 5.22 3.03
C ALA A 77 -4.40 4.37 1.79
N ALA A 78 -5.30 4.87 0.92
CA ALA A 78 -5.66 4.19 -0.33
C ALA A 78 -4.46 4.06 -1.29
N PHE A 79 -3.69 5.13 -1.47
CA PHE A 79 -2.44 5.11 -2.24
C PHE A 79 -1.49 4.03 -1.72
N LEU A 80 -1.25 3.99 -0.41
CA LEU A 80 -0.33 3.02 0.20
C LEU A 80 -0.81 1.58 0.05
N CYS A 81 -2.12 1.32 0.18
CA CYS A 81 -2.68 -0.01 -0.06
C CYS A 81 -2.38 -0.49 -1.48
N ALA A 82 -2.63 0.34 -2.50
CA ALA A 82 -2.34 -0.02 -3.88
C ALA A 82 -0.84 -0.14 -4.14
N TYR A 83 -0.06 0.81 -3.66
CA TYR A 83 1.38 0.84 -3.93
C TYR A 83 2.12 -0.34 -3.31
N CYS A 84 1.86 -0.64 -2.02
CA CYS A 84 2.49 -1.76 -1.34
C CYS A 84 2.11 -3.12 -1.93
N THR A 85 0.93 -3.24 -2.54
CA THR A 85 0.51 -4.48 -3.19
C THR A 85 1.07 -4.63 -4.60
N LEU A 86 1.06 -3.55 -5.40
CA LEU A 86 1.54 -3.57 -6.78
C LEU A 86 3.08 -3.59 -6.90
N TYR A 87 3.80 -3.14 -5.87
CA TYR A 87 5.26 -3.10 -5.83
C TYR A 87 5.79 -3.92 -4.66
N PRO A 88 6.20 -5.17 -4.87
CA PRO A 88 6.71 -6.03 -3.80
C PRO A 88 7.98 -5.49 -3.14
N GLY A 89 8.11 -5.69 -1.83
CA GLY A 89 9.31 -5.35 -1.07
C GLY A 89 9.50 -3.86 -0.79
N VAL A 90 8.49 -3.02 -1.04
CA VAL A 90 8.56 -1.58 -0.79
C VAL A 90 8.58 -1.28 0.71
N LYS A 91 9.46 -0.36 1.09
CA LYS A 91 9.56 0.17 2.45
C LYS A 91 9.02 1.59 2.47
N VAL A 92 7.95 1.79 3.22
CA VAL A 92 7.30 3.09 3.41
C VAL A 92 7.55 3.58 4.83
N CYS A 93 7.90 4.85 4.95
CA CYS A 93 8.04 5.55 6.21
C CYS A 93 7.01 6.69 6.27
N ILE A 94 6.17 6.69 7.29
CA ILE A 94 5.26 7.80 7.58
C ILE A 94 5.85 8.59 8.74
N ALA A 95 6.20 9.85 8.49
CA ALA A 95 6.75 10.76 9.48
C ALA A 95 5.75 11.89 9.76
N ALA A 96 5.47 12.16 11.04
CA ALA A 96 4.70 13.34 11.44
C ALA A 96 5.34 13.99 12.67
N GLY A 97 5.02 15.25 12.92
CA GLY A 97 5.47 15.99 14.08
C GLY A 97 5.05 15.34 15.40
N GLN A 98 3.86 14.76 15.43
CA GLN A 98 3.33 13.97 16.54
C GLN A 98 2.98 12.54 16.11
N ARG A 99 3.38 11.54 16.90
CA ARG A 99 3.11 10.12 16.60
C ARG A 99 1.63 9.80 16.40
N GLY A 100 0.73 10.46 17.12
CA GLY A 100 -0.70 10.23 17.00
C GLY A 100 -1.27 10.56 15.63
N GLN A 101 -0.69 11.51 14.91
CA GLN A 101 -1.14 11.86 13.55
C GLN A 101 -0.74 10.79 12.53
N SER A 102 0.50 10.32 12.56
CA SER A 102 1.00 9.30 11.63
C SER A 102 0.27 7.98 11.75
N ILE A 103 -0.20 7.62 12.93
CA ILE A 103 -0.97 6.39 13.18
C ILE A 103 -2.35 6.44 12.54
N ASN A 104 -2.95 7.61 12.38
CA ASN A 104 -4.26 7.74 11.76
C ASN A 104 -4.33 7.11 10.36
N VAL A 105 -3.25 7.17 9.59
CA VAL A 105 -3.17 6.51 8.27
C VAL A 105 -3.23 4.98 8.41
N LEU A 106 -2.52 4.40 9.40
CA LEU A 106 -2.56 2.96 9.65
C LEU A 106 -3.93 2.52 10.15
N LEU A 107 -4.55 3.31 11.04
CA LEU A 107 -5.90 3.04 11.55
C LEU A 107 -6.92 3.03 10.41
N LYS A 108 -6.82 3.94 9.43
CA LYS A 108 -7.67 3.92 8.24
C LYS A 108 -7.55 2.61 7.46
N ILE A 109 -6.34 2.09 7.31
CA ILE A 109 -6.11 0.82 6.61
C ILE A 109 -6.70 -0.35 7.42
N VAL A 110 -6.42 -0.41 8.73
CA VAL A 110 -6.75 -1.57 9.57
C VAL A 110 -8.22 -1.58 9.98
N GLU A 111 -8.77 -0.43 10.36
CA GLU A 111 -10.12 -0.34 10.93
C GLU A 111 -11.20 -0.03 9.88
N GLU A 112 -10.86 0.66 8.80
CA GLU A 112 -11.84 1.05 7.80
C GLU A 112 -11.71 0.20 6.51
N PHE A 113 -10.50 0.03 5.95
CA PHE A 113 -10.35 -0.62 4.64
C PHE A 113 -10.31 -2.16 4.72
N MET A 114 -9.59 -2.73 5.70
CA MET A 114 -9.51 -4.19 5.84
C MET A 114 -10.86 -4.87 6.10
N PRO A 115 -11.77 -4.31 6.92
CA PRO A 115 -13.09 -4.92 7.11
C PRO A 115 -13.95 -4.89 5.85
N GLN A 116 -13.79 -3.88 5.00
CA GLN A 116 -14.56 -3.70 3.77
C GLN A 116 -13.99 -4.47 2.57
N SER A 117 -12.70 -4.82 2.61
CA SER A 117 -12.01 -5.47 1.51
C SER A 117 -11.35 -6.78 1.93
N PRO A 118 -11.98 -7.94 1.65
CA PRO A 118 -11.39 -9.25 1.92
C PRO A 118 -10.04 -9.44 1.21
N ASN A 119 -9.87 -8.90 0.01
CA ASN A 119 -8.63 -8.97 -0.74
C ASN A 119 -7.49 -8.22 -0.03
N LEU A 120 -7.75 -7.01 0.47
CA LEU A 120 -6.76 -6.26 1.24
C LEU A 120 -6.35 -7.02 2.51
N ARG A 121 -7.32 -7.59 3.21
CA ARG A 121 -7.07 -8.41 4.41
C ARG A 121 -6.19 -9.62 4.10
N ASN A 122 -6.39 -10.25 2.94
CA ASN A 122 -5.59 -11.38 2.49
C ASN A 122 -4.14 -10.99 2.11
N GLU A 123 -3.90 -9.76 1.66
CA GLU A 123 -2.56 -9.27 1.32
C GLU A 123 -1.72 -8.93 2.57
N ILE A 124 -2.37 -8.54 3.66
CA ILE A 124 -1.69 -8.12 4.89
C ILE A 124 -1.29 -9.34 5.71
N LEU A 125 -0.04 -9.37 6.16
CA LEU A 125 0.54 -10.43 6.99
C LEU A 125 0.39 -10.12 8.48
N LYS A 126 0.73 -8.90 8.90
CA LYS A 126 0.75 -8.49 10.31
C LYS A 126 0.55 -6.99 10.43
N THR A 127 -0.19 -6.57 11.46
CA THR A 127 -0.43 -5.17 11.78
C THR A 127 -0.11 -4.87 13.24
N ASN A 128 0.34 -3.66 13.51
CA ASN A 128 0.44 -3.08 14.84
C ASN A 128 0.08 -1.59 14.73
N THR A 129 -0.94 -1.17 15.43
CA THR A 129 -1.43 0.22 15.46
C THR A 129 -1.12 0.92 16.78
N SER A 130 -0.17 0.39 17.57
CA SER A 130 0.22 1.03 18.82
C SER A 130 0.91 2.39 18.58
N PRO A 131 0.67 3.39 19.43
CA PRO A 131 1.32 4.69 19.31
C PRO A 131 2.85 4.66 19.41
N SER A 132 3.40 3.64 20.06
CA SER A 132 4.85 3.48 20.23
C SER A 132 5.54 2.89 19.02
N GLU A 133 4.88 1.96 18.31
CA GLU A 133 5.48 1.20 17.22
C GLU A 133 4.41 0.78 16.20
N GLY A 134 3.96 1.73 15.36
CA GLY A 134 2.99 1.48 14.29
C GLY A 134 3.65 0.86 13.06
N PHE A 135 3.12 -0.28 12.59
CA PHE A 135 3.56 -0.89 11.33
C PHE A 135 2.47 -1.77 10.69
N ILE A 136 2.59 -1.95 9.39
CA ILE A 136 1.84 -2.95 8.62
C ILE A 136 2.82 -3.68 7.71
N TYR A 137 2.79 -5.02 7.73
CA TYR A 137 3.55 -5.90 6.84
C TYR A 137 2.63 -6.56 5.83
N TRP A 138 3.02 -6.53 4.56
CA TRP A 138 2.38 -7.27 3.46
C TRP A 138 3.06 -8.63 3.26
N LYS A 139 2.32 -9.60 2.75
CA LYS A 139 2.84 -10.94 2.40
C LYS A 139 3.91 -10.90 1.31
N ASN A 140 3.87 -9.90 0.43
CA ASN A 140 4.84 -9.68 -0.64
C ASN A 140 6.15 -9.01 -0.18
N GLY A 141 6.35 -8.83 1.14
CA GLY A 141 7.54 -8.21 1.73
C GLY A 141 7.49 -6.69 1.85
N SER A 142 6.42 -6.04 1.40
CA SER A 142 6.25 -4.60 1.59
C SER A 142 5.95 -4.27 3.05
N VAL A 143 6.39 -3.10 3.50
CA VAL A 143 6.20 -2.65 4.89
C VAL A 143 5.93 -1.17 4.97
N ILE A 144 4.96 -0.79 5.80
CA ILE A 144 4.75 0.59 6.25
C ILE A 144 5.17 0.67 7.71
N LYS A 145 5.99 1.67 8.04
CA LYS A 145 6.37 1.99 9.43
C LYS A 145 6.09 3.45 9.73
N VAL A 146 5.58 3.69 10.92
CA VAL A 146 5.42 5.04 11.46
C VAL A 146 6.65 5.41 12.27
N VAL A 147 7.19 6.58 12.00
CA VAL A 147 8.34 7.14 12.74
C VAL A 147 8.04 8.56 13.18
N THR A 148 8.66 8.99 14.27
CA THR A 148 8.65 10.41 14.63
C THR A 148 9.65 11.18 13.77
N ALA A 149 9.34 12.44 13.45
CA ALA A 149 10.18 13.30 12.62
C ALA A 149 11.58 13.62 13.20
N ARG A 150 11.84 13.16 14.44
CA ARG A 150 13.16 13.32 15.10
C ARG A 150 14.18 12.31 14.53
N ASP A 151 15.05 11.74 15.31
CA ASP A 151 16.22 11.00 14.84
C ASP A 151 15.96 9.68 14.08
N SER A 152 14.80 9.06 14.28
CA SER A 152 14.44 7.80 13.62
C SER A 152 14.13 7.93 12.13
N ALA A 153 13.68 9.10 11.68
CA ALA A 153 13.39 9.34 10.24
C ALA A 153 14.68 9.42 9.41
N ARG A 154 15.79 9.90 9.99
CA ARG A 154 17.08 10.01 9.30
C ARG A 154 17.76 8.67 9.02
N SER A 155 17.49 7.66 9.84
CA SER A 155 18.05 6.30 9.69
C SER A 155 17.15 5.34 8.91
N ALA A 156 15.91 5.70 8.61
CA ALA A 156 14.97 4.87 7.89
C ALA A 156 15.33 4.80 6.39
N ARG A 157 15.88 3.67 5.96
CA ARG A 157 16.02 3.37 4.53
C ARG A 157 14.64 3.03 3.96
N ALA A 158 13.94 4.04 3.45
CA ALA A 158 12.61 3.91 2.87
C ALA A 158 12.64 4.23 1.37
N ASN A 159 11.80 3.54 0.61
CA ASN A 159 11.56 3.84 -0.81
C ASN A 159 10.59 5.02 -0.95
N ILE A 160 9.66 5.16 0.01
CA ILE A 160 8.69 6.25 0.06
C ILE A 160 8.73 6.85 1.47
N ILE A 161 8.75 8.17 1.52
CA ILE A 161 8.59 8.94 2.75
C ILE A 161 7.32 9.79 2.61
N ILE A 162 6.40 9.65 3.55
CA ILE A 162 5.21 10.48 3.66
C ILE A 162 5.40 11.38 4.87
N MET A 163 5.29 12.68 4.66
CA MET A 163 5.29 13.68 5.72
C MET A 163 3.85 14.19 5.89
N ASP A 164 3.27 13.93 7.07
CA ASP A 164 1.96 14.43 7.47
C ASP A 164 2.18 15.46 8.59
N GLU A 165 1.69 16.66 8.40
CA GLU A 165 1.83 17.92 9.19
C GLU A 165 2.70 17.88 10.43
#